data_a4161c7816a01ac7b297f09dffbbd48b
#
_entry.id   a4161c7816a01ac7b297f09dffbbd48b
#
_cell.length_a   1.000
_cell.length_b   1.000
_cell.length_c   1.000
_cell.angle_alpha   90.00
_cell.angle_beta   90.00
_cell.angle_gamma   90.00
#
_symmetry.space_group_name_H-M   'P 1'
#
loop_
_entity.id
_entity.type
_entity.pdbx_description
1 polymer ?
#
loop_
_entity_poly.entity_id
_entity_poly.type
_entity_poly.pdbx_seq_one_letter_code
_entity_poly.pdbx_strand_id
1 'polypeptide(L)'
;TQLGLANSIFFLTYAVAQIPFGMIGDKIGRKLVIAVGFIVLAISTYFSGLATTFVMFLVIRAIAGIGQGAYYGPQYALSTEAIPASKRTIGNAIINSGMAFGTSGGYLLSSKLVLENGEHWSKPFFIMAIPTFIVGILFYTILKEKVIRPGEEAARAAAEEGPQEKISLKEIFSNRNLLAAFILCFTSIYANFVIITWLPQFLIAERGFTGA
;
A
#
# COMPACT_ATOMS: atom_id res chain seq x y z
N THR A 1 -6.24 -15.03 -16.74
CA THR A 1 -5.85 -13.77 -17.39
C THR A 1 -6.63 -12.56 -16.87
N GLN A 2 -7.96 -12.63 -16.65
CA GLN A 2 -8.76 -11.49 -16.11
C GLN A 2 -8.32 -11.09 -14.68
N LEU A 3 -8.03 -12.05 -13.81
CA LEU A 3 -7.49 -11.78 -12.47
C LEU A 3 -6.12 -11.09 -12.53
N GLY A 4 -5.24 -11.52 -13.44
CA GLY A 4 -3.95 -10.87 -13.65
C GLY A 4 -4.12 -9.42 -14.10
N LEU A 5 -5.06 -9.12 -15.00
CA LEU A 5 -5.35 -7.77 -15.45
C LEU A 5 -5.89 -6.89 -14.30
N ALA A 6 -6.78 -7.42 -13.46
CA ALA A 6 -7.32 -6.70 -12.32
C ALA A 6 -6.24 -6.34 -11.29
N ASN A 7 -5.29 -7.24 -11.03
CA ASN A 7 -4.15 -6.95 -10.18
C ASN A 7 -3.18 -5.96 -10.83
N SER A 8 -2.93 -6.10 -12.14
CA SER A 8 -2.02 -5.18 -12.85
C SER A 8 -2.54 -3.74 -12.86
N ILE A 9 -3.83 -3.52 -13.09
CA ILE A 9 -4.41 -2.17 -13.07
C ILE A 9 -4.35 -1.55 -11.67
N PHE A 10 -4.62 -2.34 -10.63
CA PHE A 10 -4.49 -1.90 -9.24
C PHE A 10 -3.06 -1.45 -8.94
N PHE A 11 -2.06 -2.28 -9.23
CA PHE A 11 -0.65 -1.95 -8.94
C PHE A 11 -0.12 -0.80 -9.80
N LEU A 12 -0.58 -0.68 -11.05
CA LEU A 12 -0.20 0.43 -11.91
C LEU A 12 -0.70 1.77 -11.36
N THR A 13 -1.99 1.85 -11.03
CA THR A 13 -2.58 3.08 -10.46
C THR A 13 -2.01 3.40 -9.09
N TYR A 14 -1.75 2.39 -8.27
CA TYR A 14 -1.06 2.50 -7.00
C TYR A 14 0.35 3.09 -7.16
N ALA A 15 1.17 2.56 -8.07
CA ALA A 15 2.53 3.05 -8.30
C ALA A 15 2.55 4.50 -8.80
N VAL A 16 1.68 4.84 -9.76
CA VAL A 16 1.57 6.20 -10.29
C VAL A 16 1.08 7.19 -9.22
N ALA A 17 0.13 6.78 -8.38
CA ALA A 17 -0.47 7.64 -7.36
C ALA A 17 0.48 7.93 -6.18
N GLN A 18 1.46 7.08 -5.89
CA GLN A 18 2.40 7.27 -4.76
C GLN A 18 3.16 8.59 -4.84
N ILE A 19 3.64 8.96 -6.03
CA ILE A 19 4.46 10.17 -6.20
C ILE A 19 3.63 11.44 -5.91
N PRO A 20 2.47 11.67 -6.57
CA PRO A 20 1.68 12.87 -6.28
C PRO A 20 1.15 12.90 -4.84
N PHE A 21 0.75 11.78 -4.26
CA PHE A 21 0.28 11.76 -2.87
C PHE A 21 1.40 12.00 -1.85
N GLY A 22 2.63 11.58 -2.13
CA GLY A 22 3.78 12.00 -1.33
C GLY A 22 3.92 13.53 -1.31
N MET A 23 3.94 14.16 -2.49
CA MET A 23 4.06 15.61 -2.64
C MET A 23 2.87 16.38 -2.04
N ILE A 24 1.66 15.85 -2.16
CA ILE A 24 0.45 16.44 -1.56
C ILE A 24 0.52 16.33 -0.04
N GLY A 25 0.94 15.17 0.48
CA GLY A 25 1.10 14.95 1.92
C GLY A 25 2.05 15.94 2.58
N ASP A 26 3.15 16.27 1.92
CA ASP A 26 4.10 17.28 2.42
C ASP A 26 3.50 18.70 2.47
N LYS A 27 2.50 19.01 1.63
CA LYS A 27 1.85 20.34 1.58
C LYS A 27 0.67 20.49 2.53
N ILE A 28 -0.22 19.50 2.58
CA ILE A 28 -1.50 19.59 3.31
C ILE A 28 -1.54 18.77 4.59
N GLY A 29 -0.48 17.99 4.85
CA GLY A 29 -0.39 17.06 5.98
C GLY A 29 -0.53 15.61 5.56
N ARG A 30 0.41 14.80 5.98
CA ARG A 30 0.51 13.36 5.63
C ARG A 30 -0.62 12.54 6.24
N LYS A 31 -1.00 12.89 7.47
CA LYS A 31 -2.11 12.29 8.21
C LYS A 31 -3.43 12.37 7.43
N LEU A 32 -3.74 13.54 6.85
CA LEU A 32 -4.97 13.74 6.09
C LEU A 32 -4.95 12.90 4.81
N VAL A 33 -3.83 12.90 4.09
CA VAL A 33 -3.67 12.14 2.84
C VAL A 33 -3.84 10.64 3.07
N ILE A 34 -3.23 10.10 4.12
CA ILE A 34 -3.37 8.69 4.50
C ILE A 34 -4.83 8.36 4.85
N ALA A 35 -5.47 9.19 5.69
CA ALA A 35 -6.85 8.95 6.11
C ALA A 35 -7.82 8.95 4.93
N VAL A 36 -7.71 9.92 4.02
CA VAL A 36 -8.51 10.00 2.80
C VAL A 36 -8.23 8.78 1.91
N GLY A 37 -6.97 8.39 1.76
CA GLY A 37 -6.59 7.20 1.00
C GLY A 37 -7.23 5.92 1.54
N PHE A 38 -7.25 5.73 2.86
CA PHE A 38 -7.93 4.58 3.50
C PHE A 38 -9.44 4.62 3.31
N ILE A 39 -10.06 5.79 3.37
CA ILE A 39 -11.51 5.93 3.11
C ILE A 39 -11.82 5.56 1.66
N VAL A 40 -11.04 6.08 0.70
CA VAL A 40 -11.20 5.73 -0.72
C VAL A 40 -10.99 4.22 -0.93
N LEU A 41 -9.98 3.63 -0.30
CA LEU A 41 -9.71 2.20 -0.36
C LEU A 41 -10.87 1.38 0.22
N ALA A 42 -11.40 1.77 1.37
CA ALA A 42 -12.53 1.09 2.02
C ALA A 42 -13.79 1.12 1.15
N ILE A 43 -14.15 2.29 0.62
CA ILE A 43 -15.29 2.48 -0.28
C ILE A 43 -15.09 1.64 -1.55
N SER A 44 -13.92 1.70 -2.17
CA SER A 44 -13.60 0.90 -3.36
C SER A 44 -13.64 -0.60 -3.06
N THR A 45 -13.17 -1.03 -1.89
CA THR A 45 -13.25 -2.43 -1.46
C THR A 45 -14.70 -2.88 -1.34
N TYR A 46 -15.56 -2.08 -0.71
CA TYR A 46 -16.99 -2.37 -0.63
C TYR A 46 -17.64 -2.49 -2.02
N PHE A 47 -17.40 -1.52 -2.90
CA PHE A 47 -17.94 -1.55 -4.27
C PHE A 47 -17.36 -2.70 -5.12
N SER A 48 -16.15 -3.20 -4.82
CA SER A 48 -15.61 -4.40 -5.48
C SER A 48 -16.51 -5.62 -5.25
N GLY A 49 -17.13 -5.73 -4.08
CA GLY A 49 -18.10 -6.79 -3.76
C GLY A 49 -19.44 -6.63 -4.48
N LEU A 50 -19.79 -5.43 -4.97
CA LEU A 50 -21.00 -5.14 -5.73
C LEU A 50 -20.79 -5.19 -7.25
N ALA A 51 -19.57 -5.45 -7.72
CA ALA A 51 -19.28 -5.45 -9.15
C ALA A 51 -20.04 -6.56 -9.90
N THR A 52 -20.87 -6.17 -10.85
CA THR A 52 -21.67 -7.08 -11.68
C THR A 52 -20.99 -7.40 -13.02
N THR A 53 -20.06 -6.55 -13.45
CA THR A 53 -19.30 -6.73 -14.69
C THR A 53 -17.80 -6.66 -14.41
N PHE A 54 -17.02 -7.33 -15.27
CA PHE A 54 -15.56 -7.29 -15.15
C PHE A 54 -14.99 -5.87 -15.34
N VAL A 55 -15.57 -5.08 -16.26
CA VAL A 55 -15.16 -3.69 -16.49
C VAL A 55 -15.42 -2.83 -15.25
N MET A 56 -16.58 -2.97 -14.62
CA MET A 56 -16.89 -2.29 -13.36
C MET A 56 -15.87 -2.66 -12.28
N PHE A 57 -15.54 -3.95 -12.15
CA PHE A 57 -14.53 -4.42 -11.21
C PHE A 57 -13.16 -3.80 -11.49
N LEU A 58 -12.72 -3.72 -12.76
CA LEU A 58 -11.45 -3.10 -13.14
C LEU A 58 -11.38 -1.61 -12.76
N VAL A 59 -12.44 -0.85 -13.03
CA VAL A 59 -12.49 0.58 -12.69
C VAL A 59 -12.40 0.76 -11.18
N ILE A 60 -13.15 -0.04 -10.42
CA ILE A 60 -13.09 0.00 -8.95
C ILE A 60 -11.70 -0.38 -8.44
N ARG A 61 -11.04 -1.37 -9.04
CA ARG A 61 -9.65 -1.75 -8.72
C ARG A 61 -8.65 -0.63 -9.02
N ALA A 62 -8.84 0.11 -10.09
CA ALA A 62 -8.03 1.29 -10.38
C ALA A 62 -8.18 2.37 -9.29
N ILE A 63 -9.41 2.66 -8.87
CA ILE A 63 -9.70 3.62 -7.79
C ILE A 63 -9.12 3.13 -6.45
N ALA A 64 -9.25 1.83 -6.15
CA ALA A 64 -8.65 1.23 -4.95
C ALA A 64 -7.12 1.37 -4.95
N GLY A 65 -6.46 1.20 -6.11
CA GLY A 65 -5.03 1.42 -6.28
C GLY A 65 -4.62 2.86 -5.99
N ILE A 66 -5.41 3.84 -6.45
CA ILE A 66 -5.20 5.26 -6.12
C ILE A 66 -5.26 5.47 -4.61
N GLY A 67 -6.29 4.96 -3.94
CA GLY A 67 -6.43 5.05 -2.48
C GLY A 67 -5.24 4.43 -1.73
N GLN A 68 -4.79 3.26 -2.16
CA GLN A 68 -3.63 2.58 -1.58
C GLN A 68 -2.33 3.37 -1.80
N GLY A 69 -2.19 4.09 -2.93
CA GLY A 69 -1.03 4.92 -3.25
C GLY A 69 -0.82 6.08 -2.26
N ALA A 70 -1.87 6.51 -1.58
CA ALA A 70 -1.80 7.57 -0.56
C ALA A 70 -1.12 7.12 0.76
N TYR A 71 -0.82 5.83 0.92
CA TYR A 71 -0.33 5.30 2.20
C TYR A 71 1.20 5.32 2.33
N TYR A 72 1.93 4.65 1.43
CA TYR A 72 3.34 4.33 1.69
C TYR A 72 4.27 5.53 1.78
N GLY A 73 4.20 6.48 0.85
CA GLY A 73 5.05 7.67 0.87
C GLY A 73 4.90 8.47 2.17
N PRO A 74 3.68 8.95 2.47
CA PRO A 74 3.40 9.68 3.71
C PRO A 74 3.68 8.88 4.98
N GLN A 75 3.44 7.55 4.98
CA GLN A 75 3.67 6.70 6.14
C GLN A 75 5.17 6.58 6.45
N TYR A 76 6.04 6.38 5.45
CA TYR A 76 7.47 6.33 5.67
C TYR A 76 8.03 7.66 6.22
N ALA A 77 7.54 8.77 5.72
CA ALA A 77 7.92 10.09 6.20
C ALA A 77 7.52 10.27 7.68
N LEU A 78 6.26 9.96 8.04
CA LEU A 78 5.79 10.01 9.43
C LEU A 78 6.58 9.08 10.36
N SER A 79 6.88 7.85 9.91
CA SER A 79 7.65 6.90 10.72
C SER A 79 9.08 7.37 10.94
N THR A 80 9.70 7.98 9.94
CA THR A 80 11.05 8.52 10.02
C THR A 80 11.15 9.68 11.00
N GLU A 81 10.13 10.53 11.06
CA GLU A 81 10.06 11.64 12.02
C GLU A 81 9.75 11.17 13.45
N ALA A 82 8.85 10.19 13.60
CA ALA A 82 8.40 9.70 14.90
C ALA A 82 9.42 8.78 15.59
N ILE A 83 10.25 8.07 14.81
CA ILE A 83 11.16 7.05 15.34
C ILE A 83 12.59 7.59 15.40
N PRO A 84 13.27 7.55 16.56
CA PRO A 84 14.68 7.94 16.68
C PRO A 84 15.57 7.20 15.68
N ALA A 85 16.57 7.87 15.12
CA ALA A 85 17.44 7.33 14.08
C ALA A 85 18.04 5.95 14.39
N SER A 86 18.44 5.73 15.65
CA SER A 86 18.99 4.45 16.13
C SER A 86 18.00 3.27 16.13
N LYS A 87 16.69 3.56 16.09
CA LYS A 87 15.60 2.55 16.16
C LYS A 87 14.76 2.48 14.88
N ARG A 88 15.06 3.27 13.86
CA ARG A 88 14.28 3.36 12.61
C ARG A 88 14.16 2.00 11.90
N THR A 89 15.23 1.23 11.85
CA THR A 89 15.21 -0.10 11.22
C THR A 89 14.21 -1.04 11.89
N ILE A 90 14.27 -1.12 13.22
CA ILE A 90 13.34 -1.98 14.00
C ILE A 90 11.92 -1.45 13.90
N GLY A 91 11.71 -0.14 14.04
CA GLY A 91 10.39 0.48 13.93
C GLY A 91 9.74 0.24 12.57
N ASN A 92 10.48 0.43 11.49
CA ASN A 92 9.99 0.16 10.13
C ASN A 92 9.74 -1.35 9.90
N ALA A 93 10.56 -2.24 10.47
CA ALA A 93 10.32 -3.68 10.40
C ALA A 93 8.99 -4.07 11.09
N ILE A 94 8.69 -3.49 12.25
CA ILE A 94 7.42 -3.69 12.96
C ILE A 94 6.24 -3.18 12.12
N ILE A 95 6.34 -1.98 11.54
CA ILE A 95 5.29 -1.41 10.69
C ILE A 95 5.05 -2.31 9.46
N ASN A 96 6.12 -2.74 8.80
CA ASN A 96 6.02 -3.59 7.62
C ASN A 96 5.51 -5.01 7.93
N SER A 97 5.72 -5.53 9.15
CA SER A 97 5.15 -6.82 9.56
C SER A 97 3.62 -6.82 9.53
N GLY A 98 2.99 -5.65 9.73
CA GLY A 98 1.55 -5.48 9.58
C GLY A 98 1.02 -5.87 8.19
N MET A 99 1.83 -5.67 7.14
CA MET A 99 1.49 -6.10 5.79
C MET A 99 1.41 -7.64 5.70
N ALA A 100 2.35 -8.36 6.31
CA ALA A 100 2.35 -9.82 6.31
C ALA A 100 1.14 -10.37 7.08
N PHE A 101 0.85 -9.83 8.26
CA PHE A 101 -0.34 -10.22 9.03
C PHE A 101 -1.64 -9.89 8.30
N GLY A 102 -1.73 -8.71 7.69
CA GLY A 102 -2.91 -8.30 6.91
C GLY A 102 -3.15 -9.21 5.71
N THR A 103 -2.09 -9.54 4.97
CA THR A 103 -2.16 -10.45 3.82
C THR A 103 -2.57 -11.85 4.23
N SER A 104 -1.93 -12.42 5.25
CA SER A 104 -2.25 -13.76 5.77
C SER A 104 -3.66 -13.81 6.33
N GLY A 105 -4.07 -12.81 7.12
CA GLY A 105 -5.41 -12.70 7.67
C GLY A 105 -6.48 -12.58 6.57
N GLY A 106 -6.21 -11.83 5.52
CA GLY A 106 -7.09 -11.70 4.35
C GLY A 106 -7.29 -13.03 3.61
N TYR A 107 -6.23 -13.78 3.40
CA TYR A 107 -6.32 -15.11 2.78
C TYR A 107 -7.10 -16.10 3.65
N LEU A 108 -6.78 -16.18 4.94
CA LEU A 108 -7.49 -17.07 5.88
C LEU A 108 -8.98 -16.72 5.97
N LEU A 109 -9.32 -15.44 6.07
CA LEU A 109 -10.71 -15.00 6.09
C LEU A 109 -11.45 -15.36 4.80
N SER A 110 -10.82 -15.10 3.64
CA SER A 110 -11.42 -15.38 2.34
C SER A 110 -11.59 -16.89 2.12
N SER A 111 -10.59 -17.69 2.47
CA SER A 111 -10.65 -19.15 2.38
C SER A 111 -11.78 -19.69 3.26
N LYS A 112 -11.84 -19.29 4.51
CA LYS A 112 -12.87 -19.74 5.44
C LYS A 112 -14.27 -19.39 4.98
N LEU A 113 -14.48 -18.16 4.52
CA LEU A 113 -15.81 -17.71 4.10
C LEU A 113 -16.26 -18.35 2.79
N VAL A 114 -15.38 -18.37 1.79
CA VAL A 114 -15.77 -18.78 0.44
C VAL A 114 -15.61 -20.28 0.23
N LEU A 115 -14.48 -20.87 0.65
CA LEU A 115 -14.18 -22.28 0.38
C LEU A 115 -14.81 -23.20 1.41
N GLU A 116 -14.72 -22.88 2.70
CA GLU A 116 -15.24 -23.74 3.76
C GLU A 116 -16.76 -23.55 3.97
N ASN A 117 -17.21 -22.30 4.07
CA ASN A 117 -18.62 -21.98 4.37
C ASN A 117 -19.49 -21.86 3.10
N GLY A 118 -18.90 -21.90 1.89
CA GLY A 118 -19.64 -21.79 0.63
C GLY A 118 -20.29 -20.43 0.40
N GLU A 119 -19.79 -19.37 1.05
CA GLU A 119 -20.31 -18.03 0.91
C GLU A 119 -19.94 -17.40 -0.45
N HIS A 120 -20.74 -16.43 -0.88
CA HIS A 120 -20.50 -15.75 -2.14
C HIS A 120 -19.15 -15.01 -2.11
N TRP A 121 -18.40 -15.02 -3.22
CA TRP A 121 -17.07 -14.42 -3.36
C TRP A 121 -16.99 -12.94 -2.97
N SER A 122 -18.12 -12.22 -2.96
CA SER A 122 -18.19 -10.81 -2.58
C SER A 122 -18.12 -10.56 -1.06
N LYS A 123 -18.46 -11.57 -0.24
CA LYS A 123 -18.57 -11.43 1.21
C LYS A 123 -17.29 -10.96 1.90
N PRO A 124 -16.08 -11.47 1.55
CA PRO A 124 -14.83 -10.96 2.09
C PRO A 124 -14.61 -9.46 1.84
N PHE A 125 -15.05 -8.94 0.69
CA PHE A 125 -14.91 -7.51 0.37
C PHE A 125 -15.74 -6.63 1.32
N PHE A 126 -16.98 -7.03 1.61
CA PHE A 126 -17.84 -6.29 2.54
C PHE A 126 -17.28 -6.32 3.97
N ILE A 127 -16.81 -7.48 4.41
CA ILE A 127 -16.26 -7.63 5.76
C ILE A 127 -14.96 -6.83 5.91
N MET A 128 -14.07 -6.85 4.92
CA MET A 128 -12.80 -6.13 4.98
C MET A 128 -12.93 -4.62 4.78
N ALA A 129 -13.97 -4.16 4.13
CA ALA A 129 -14.23 -2.73 3.96
C ALA A 129 -14.48 -2.02 5.30
N ILE A 130 -15.16 -2.67 6.23
CA ILE A 130 -15.52 -2.09 7.55
C ILE A 130 -14.26 -1.76 8.38
N PRO A 131 -13.36 -2.72 8.70
CA PRO A 131 -12.16 -2.40 9.45
C PRO A 131 -11.24 -1.41 8.72
N THR A 132 -11.17 -1.46 7.39
CA THR A 132 -10.39 -0.50 6.60
C THR A 132 -10.92 0.93 6.77
N PHE A 133 -12.24 1.10 6.76
CA PHE A 133 -12.88 2.40 6.99
C PHE A 133 -12.63 2.90 8.41
N ILE A 134 -12.80 2.04 9.42
CA ILE A 134 -12.56 2.36 10.82
C ILE A 134 -11.10 2.78 11.03
N VAL A 135 -10.14 2.04 10.46
CA VAL A 135 -8.70 2.37 10.54
C VAL A 135 -8.42 3.74 9.90
N GLY A 136 -9.04 4.08 8.77
CA GLY A 136 -8.92 5.41 8.17
C GLY A 136 -9.35 6.54 9.12
N ILE A 137 -10.47 6.38 9.81
CA ILE A 137 -10.95 7.35 10.81
C ILE A 137 -10.03 7.37 12.04
N LEU A 138 -9.64 6.21 12.57
CA LEU A 138 -8.75 6.11 13.73
C LEU A 138 -7.38 6.73 13.43
N PHE A 139 -6.86 6.52 12.24
CA PHE A 139 -5.61 7.12 11.79
C PHE A 139 -5.68 8.65 11.85
N TYR A 140 -6.78 9.22 11.36
CA TYR A 140 -7.02 10.66 11.42
C TYR A 140 -7.18 11.18 12.83
N THR A 141 -7.86 10.47 13.73
CA THR A 141 -8.17 10.94 15.08
C THR A 141 -7.02 10.77 16.06
N ILE A 142 -6.33 9.62 16.00
CA ILE A 142 -5.30 9.25 16.98
C ILE A 142 -3.94 9.87 16.62
N LEU A 143 -3.59 9.92 15.32
CA LEU A 143 -2.28 10.37 14.92
C LEU A 143 -2.14 11.88 15.13
N LYS A 144 -1.12 12.27 15.86
CA LYS A 144 -0.74 13.67 16.05
C LYS A 144 0.39 14.00 15.10
N GLU A 145 0.11 14.79 14.08
CA GLU A 145 1.10 15.29 13.13
C GLU A 145 1.32 16.79 13.38
N LYS A 146 2.57 17.20 13.45
CA LYS A 146 2.92 18.61 13.31
C LYS A 146 3.10 18.87 11.81
N VAL A 147 2.17 19.58 11.21
CA VAL A 147 2.33 20.02 9.81
C VAL A 147 3.46 21.03 9.77
N ILE A 148 4.60 20.60 9.26
CA ILE A 148 5.76 21.47 9.03
C ILE A 148 5.55 22.11 7.66
N ARG A 149 5.48 23.45 7.62
CA ARG A 149 5.25 24.17 6.36
C ARG A 149 6.48 24.05 5.44
N PRO A 150 6.28 24.03 4.10
CA PRO A 150 7.38 24.11 3.16
C PRO A 150 8.23 25.38 3.47
N GLY A 151 9.47 25.18 3.86
CA GLY A 151 10.36 26.24 4.36
C GLY A 151 10.82 26.03 5.80
N GLU A 152 9.97 25.58 6.70
CA GLU A 152 10.39 25.18 8.06
C GLU A 152 11.11 23.84 8.03
N GLU A 153 10.75 22.94 7.12
CA GLU A 153 11.43 21.65 6.92
C GLU A 153 12.82 21.86 6.34
N ALA A 154 12.97 22.78 5.38
CA ALA A 154 14.27 23.16 4.84
C ALA A 154 15.14 23.86 5.89
N ALA A 155 14.56 24.72 6.74
CA ALA A 155 15.26 25.38 7.83
C ALA A 155 15.69 24.39 8.92
N ARG A 156 14.87 23.41 9.23
CA ARG A 156 15.16 22.36 10.23
C ARG A 156 16.20 21.36 9.72
N ALA A 157 16.11 20.95 8.46
CA ALA A 157 17.08 20.09 7.80
C ALA A 157 18.43 20.81 7.67
N ALA A 158 18.46 22.10 7.34
CA ALA A 158 19.65 22.91 7.30
C ALA A 158 20.30 23.10 8.71
N ALA A 159 19.49 23.07 9.77
CA ALA A 159 19.98 23.14 11.14
C ALA A 159 20.52 21.80 11.65
N GLU A 160 20.02 20.67 11.15
CA GLU A 160 20.40 19.33 11.59
C GLU A 160 21.50 18.69 10.72
N GLU A 161 21.58 18.99 9.39
CA GLU A 161 22.44 18.27 8.44
C GLU A 161 23.30 19.19 7.54
N GLY A 162 23.24 20.51 7.72
CA GLY A 162 23.88 21.46 6.78
C GLY A 162 23.08 21.65 5.48
N PRO A 163 23.59 22.42 4.51
CA PRO A 163 22.85 22.74 3.29
C PRO A 163 22.53 21.49 2.49
N GLN A 164 21.23 21.16 2.41
CA GLN A 164 20.76 20.05 1.57
C GLN A 164 20.96 20.43 0.09
N GLU A 165 21.86 19.74 -0.59
CA GLU A 165 21.94 19.80 -2.04
C GLU A 165 20.62 19.32 -2.65
N LYS A 166 20.06 20.11 -3.55
CA LYS A 166 18.90 19.72 -4.36
C LYS A 166 19.33 18.60 -5.30
N ILE A 167 19.17 17.36 -4.85
CA ILE A 167 19.54 16.18 -5.65
C ILE A 167 18.59 16.11 -6.86
N SER A 168 19.18 16.18 -8.04
CA SER A 168 18.45 16.02 -9.31
C SER A 168 18.01 14.56 -9.48
N LEU A 169 16.83 14.34 -10.09
CA LEU A 169 16.40 12.98 -10.47
C LEU A 169 17.46 12.25 -11.30
N LYS A 170 18.19 13.00 -12.16
CA LYS A 170 19.28 12.44 -12.96
C LYS A 170 20.43 11.91 -12.10
N GLU A 171 20.76 12.59 -11.00
CA GLU A 171 21.80 12.14 -10.05
C GLU A 171 21.36 10.90 -9.26
N ILE A 172 20.07 10.82 -8.90
CA ILE A 172 19.50 9.63 -8.25
C ILE A 172 19.62 8.40 -9.16
N PHE A 173 19.26 8.51 -10.42
CA PHE A 173 19.36 7.41 -11.40
C PHE A 173 20.79 7.15 -11.88
N SER A 174 21.72 8.10 -11.71
CA SER A 174 23.14 7.92 -12.00
C SER A 174 23.89 7.19 -10.88
N ASN A 175 23.31 7.13 -9.67
CA ASN A 175 23.96 6.45 -8.55
C ASN A 175 23.83 4.94 -8.69
N ARG A 176 24.95 4.26 -8.93
CA ARG A 176 25.05 2.80 -9.14
C ARG A 176 24.43 2.00 -7.99
N ASN A 177 24.62 2.44 -6.75
CA ASN A 177 24.12 1.73 -5.57
C ASN A 177 22.59 1.84 -5.48
N LEU A 178 22.02 3.01 -5.79
CA LEU A 178 20.57 3.20 -5.83
C LEU A 178 19.93 2.40 -6.97
N LEU A 179 20.57 2.37 -8.15
CA LEU A 179 20.10 1.57 -9.26
C LEU A 179 20.13 0.07 -8.94
N ALA A 180 21.22 -0.42 -8.34
CA ALA A 180 21.32 -1.80 -7.89
C ALA A 180 20.26 -2.15 -6.84
N ALA A 181 20.03 -1.29 -5.85
CA ALA A 181 18.99 -1.47 -4.85
C ALA A 181 17.59 -1.50 -5.49
N PHE A 182 17.33 -0.61 -6.45
CA PHE A 182 16.07 -0.62 -7.20
C PHE A 182 15.83 -1.93 -7.95
N ILE A 183 16.84 -2.44 -8.67
CA ILE A 183 16.75 -3.71 -9.40
C ILE A 183 16.52 -4.88 -8.45
N LEU A 184 17.24 -4.92 -7.32
CA LEU A 184 17.06 -5.96 -6.30
C LEU A 184 15.66 -5.93 -5.70
N CYS A 185 15.14 -4.76 -5.32
CA CYS A 185 13.79 -4.60 -4.82
C CYS A 185 12.76 -5.02 -5.86
N PHE A 186 12.90 -4.55 -7.10
CA PHE A 186 12.01 -4.91 -8.20
C PHE A 186 11.95 -6.44 -8.39
N THR A 187 13.11 -7.10 -8.49
CA THR A 187 13.19 -8.55 -8.71
C THR A 187 12.58 -9.33 -7.55
N SER A 188 12.87 -8.92 -6.30
CA SER A 188 12.36 -9.59 -5.10
C SER A 188 10.85 -9.45 -4.98
N ILE A 189 10.32 -8.24 -5.21
CA ILE A 189 8.87 -7.98 -5.16
C ILE A 189 8.16 -8.71 -6.29
N TYR A 190 8.70 -8.68 -7.51
CA TYR A 190 8.16 -9.42 -8.65
C TYR A 190 8.05 -10.91 -8.35
N ALA A 191 9.14 -11.55 -7.91
CA ALA A 191 9.15 -12.98 -7.58
C ALA A 191 8.12 -13.32 -6.49
N ASN A 192 8.05 -12.48 -5.44
CA ASN A 192 7.11 -12.68 -4.33
C ASN A 192 5.65 -12.63 -4.82
N PHE A 193 5.27 -11.62 -5.59
CA PHE A 193 3.90 -11.49 -6.11
C PHE A 193 3.54 -12.55 -7.13
N VAL A 194 4.47 -13.01 -7.97
CA VAL A 194 4.24 -14.13 -8.88
C VAL A 194 3.90 -15.40 -8.08
N ILE A 195 4.69 -15.70 -7.06
CA ILE A 195 4.46 -16.88 -6.20
C ILE A 195 3.10 -16.76 -5.49
N ILE A 196 2.85 -15.65 -4.80
CA ILE A 196 1.61 -15.46 -4.03
C ILE A 196 0.36 -15.53 -4.93
N THR A 197 0.43 -14.98 -6.14
CA THR A 197 -0.72 -14.90 -7.05
C THR A 197 -0.98 -16.22 -7.78
N TRP A 198 0.08 -16.89 -8.25
CA TRP A 198 -0.06 -18.02 -9.15
C TRP A 198 0.11 -19.38 -8.48
N LEU A 199 0.80 -19.46 -7.34
CA LEU A 199 1.01 -20.73 -6.62
C LEU A 199 -0.30 -21.42 -6.24
N PRO A 200 -1.33 -20.74 -5.69
CA PRO A 200 -2.60 -21.41 -5.38
C PRO A 200 -3.27 -21.98 -6.63
N GLN A 201 -3.30 -21.26 -7.73
CA GLN A 201 -3.86 -21.74 -8.98
C GLN A 201 -3.08 -22.93 -9.55
N PHE A 202 -1.75 -22.88 -9.50
CA PHE A 202 -0.89 -23.99 -9.92
C PHE A 202 -1.16 -25.24 -9.10
N LEU A 203 -1.25 -25.11 -7.78
CA LEU A 203 -1.51 -26.25 -6.89
C LEU A 203 -2.87 -26.89 -7.16
N ILE A 204 -3.90 -26.11 -7.41
CA ILE A 204 -5.24 -26.62 -7.73
C ILE A 204 -5.24 -27.26 -9.12
N ALA A 205 -4.72 -26.58 -10.15
CA ALA A 205 -4.83 -27.03 -11.54
C ALA A 205 -3.90 -28.21 -11.87
N GLU A 206 -2.66 -28.20 -11.35
CA GLU A 206 -1.62 -29.15 -11.76
C GLU A 206 -1.36 -30.25 -10.70
N ARG A 207 -1.68 -29.99 -9.44
CA ARG A 207 -1.41 -30.92 -8.34
C ARG A 207 -2.67 -31.46 -7.68
N GLY A 208 -3.87 -31.05 -8.11
CA GLY A 208 -5.15 -31.56 -7.62
C GLY A 208 -5.40 -31.24 -6.14
N PHE A 209 -4.74 -30.21 -5.58
CA PHE A 209 -5.05 -29.75 -4.23
C PHE A 209 -6.47 -29.19 -4.20
N THR A 210 -7.32 -29.73 -3.35
CA THR A 210 -8.60 -29.14 -3.00
C THR A 210 -8.29 -27.97 -2.08
N GLY A 211 -8.81 -26.78 -2.38
CA GLY A 211 -8.51 -25.54 -1.66
C GLY A 211 -9.08 -25.48 -0.23
N ALA A 212 -9.02 -26.56 0.51
CA ALA A 212 -9.40 -26.67 1.92
C ALA A 212 -8.15 -26.64 2.80
#